data_9d689054ef22cb846d3ad030615b78ff
#
_entry.id   9d689054ef22cb846d3ad030615b78ff
#
_cell.length_a   1.000
_cell.length_b   1.000
_cell.length_c   1.000
_cell.angle_alpha   90.00
_cell.angle_beta   90.00
_cell.angle_gamma   90.00
#
_symmetry.space_group_name_H-M   'P 1'
#
loop_
_entity.id
_entity.type
_entity.pdbx_description
1 polymer ?
#
loop_
_entity_poly.entity_id
_entity_poly.type
_entity_poly.pdbx_seq_one_letter_code
_entity_poly.pdbx_strand_id
1 'polypeptide(L)'
;SVASRGLGDVYKRQVFTVEGENIRFGMAAVKNIGRGLIRSVVAKRTEGGPFRSLEDFLTRMGEGELNKRAVENLIKCGAMDCFGNHRSELLAVYESMMDSLATSRKKNLEGQMGLFGMLEDDDPSTSIPIPKLPEINAADRMAMEKETTGLYLSGHPMDDYRALLKNTHVVPIGTLLDEESRYQDDQIVSVAGIVQTVKMKTTRNNSMMAYITLEDDTAALEMLAFSNVLSQFGGYLKENCPVVITGRLSLRDDKDPQIVINRARPMSDFEGGVPEEPRQERYERRPQGPKLIPGNTLYLQLTGESDPRYRKVRAIVNMFPGDGVVKVFFADTRKMRGARAAFDSRMIEELRNVLGGPNVVVK
;
A
#
# COMPACT_ATOMS: atom_id res chain seq x y z
N SER A 1 23.06 -9.11 1.07
CA SER A 1 23.48 -8.34 -0.10
C SER A 1 23.23 -9.15 -1.35
N VAL A 2 22.32 -8.66 -2.20
CA VAL A 2 22.08 -9.27 -3.52
C VAL A 2 23.31 -8.94 -4.37
N ALA A 3 24.21 -9.89 -4.49
CA ALA A 3 25.38 -9.71 -5.34
C ALA A 3 24.94 -9.76 -6.80
N SER A 4 24.96 -8.62 -7.46
CA SER A 4 24.87 -8.49 -8.90
C SER A 4 26.15 -9.08 -9.53
N ARG A 5 26.16 -10.34 -9.83
CA ARG A 5 27.17 -10.96 -10.67
C ARG A 5 26.52 -11.77 -11.77
N GLY A 6 26.62 -11.18 -12.99
CA GLY A 6 26.57 -11.86 -14.27
C GLY A 6 25.57 -13.01 -14.44
N LEU A 7 24.73 -12.82 -15.41
CA LEU A 7 23.85 -13.81 -16.06
C LEU A 7 24.52 -15.22 -16.14
N GLY A 8 24.26 -16.10 -15.21
CA GLY A 8 24.85 -17.43 -15.17
C GLY A 8 23.86 -18.58 -15.45
N ASP A 9 24.34 -19.68 -15.87
CA ASP A 9 23.86 -21.03 -16.27
C ASP A 9 22.34 -21.33 -16.43
N VAL A 10 22.03 -21.95 -17.57
CA VAL A 10 20.80 -21.81 -18.36
C VAL A 10 19.54 -22.42 -17.77
N TYR A 11 19.62 -23.53 -17.07
CA TYR A 11 18.43 -24.26 -16.62
C TYR A 11 18.03 -24.02 -15.16
N LYS A 12 19.00 -23.70 -14.32
CA LYS A 12 18.78 -23.45 -12.90
C LYS A 12 18.42 -22.01 -12.57
N ARG A 13 18.56 -21.07 -13.52
CA ARG A 13 18.59 -19.61 -13.27
C ARG A 13 17.43 -18.84 -13.89
N GLN A 14 16.39 -19.50 -14.35
CA GLN A 14 15.12 -18.85 -14.70
C GLN A 14 14.24 -18.56 -13.47
N VAL A 15 14.56 -19.19 -12.34
CA VAL A 15 13.89 -19.11 -11.06
C VAL A 15 14.91 -18.68 -10.01
N PHE A 16 14.46 -18.30 -8.83
CA PHE A 16 15.31 -18.04 -7.68
C PHE A 16 16.27 -19.22 -7.42
N THR A 17 17.54 -18.93 -7.23
CA THR A 17 18.55 -19.96 -7.00
C THR A 17 19.42 -19.58 -5.80
N VAL A 18 19.66 -20.54 -4.92
CA VAL A 18 20.60 -20.37 -3.79
C VAL A 18 22.03 -20.47 -4.32
N GLU A 19 22.88 -19.49 -4.01
CA GLU A 19 24.30 -19.46 -4.35
C GLU A 19 25.11 -19.06 -3.10
N GLY A 20 25.65 -20.08 -2.40
CA GLY A 20 26.21 -19.87 -1.07
C GLY A 20 25.15 -19.41 -0.06
N GLU A 21 25.41 -18.29 0.61
CA GLU A 21 24.48 -17.66 1.56
C GLU A 21 23.52 -16.66 0.89
N ASN A 22 23.56 -16.52 -0.43
CA ASN A 22 22.77 -15.54 -1.17
C ASN A 22 21.67 -16.21 -2.01
N ILE A 23 20.58 -15.50 -2.23
CA ILE A 23 19.53 -15.89 -3.18
C ILE A 23 19.75 -15.05 -4.45
N ARG A 24 20.00 -15.75 -5.57
CA ARG A 24 20.07 -15.12 -6.88
C ARG A 24 18.68 -14.95 -7.45
N PHE A 25 18.32 -13.70 -7.77
CA PHE A 25 17.05 -13.36 -8.37
C PHE A 25 17.02 -13.79 -9.85
N GLY A 26 15.99 -14.55 -10.25
CA GLY A 26 15.83 -15.01 -11.62
C GLY A 26 15.19 -13.96 -12.52
N MET A 27 15.71 -13.77 -13.73
CA MET A 27 15.19 -12.81 -14.71
C MET A 27 13.73 -13.08 -15.10
N ALA A 28 13.23 -14.30 -14.91
CA ALA A 28 11.83 -14.64 -15.20
C ALA A 28 10.82 -13.94 -14.28
N ALA A 29 11.25 -13.41 -13.15
CA ALA A 29 10.42 -12.64 -12.23
C ALA A 29 10.35 -11.14 -12.59
N VAL A 30 11.16 -10.67 -13.55
CA VAL A 30 11.13 -9.29 -14.04
C VAL A 30 9.96 -9.11 -15.00
N LYS A 31 9.13 -8.09 -14.78
CA LYS A 31 8.00 -7.77 -15.66
C LYS A 31 8.45 -7.53 -17.10
N ASN A 32 7.64 -7.96 -18.04
CA ASN A 32 7.87 -7.85 -19.48
C ASN A 32 9.08 -8.65 -20.01
N ILE A 33 9.67 -9.53 -19.21
CA ILE A 33 10.75 -10.42 -19.62
C ILE A 33 10.19 -11.82 -19.87
N GLY A 34 10.00 -12.17 -21.14
CA GLY A 34 9.51 -13.48 -21.54
C GLY A 34 10.60 -14.55 -21.49
N ARG A 35 10.20 -15.81 -21.30
CA ARG A 35 11.12 -16.96 -21.31
C ARG A 35 11.91 -17.09 -22.62
N GLY A 36 11.34 -16.66 -23.76
CA GLY A 36 12.03 -16.59 -25.04
C GLY A 36 13.24 -15.68 -24.97
N LEU A 37 13.03 -14.45 -24.54
CA LEU A 37 14.10 -13.46 -24.37
C LEU A 37 15.21 -13.98 -23.45
N ILE A 38 14.88 -14.61 -22.33
CA ILE A 38 15.87 -15.16 -21.40
C ILE A 38 16.74 -16.22 -22.10
N ARG A 39 16.12 -17.10 -22.87
CA ARG A 39 16.85 -18.14 -23.65
C ARG A 39 17.80 -17.51 -24.66
N SER A 40 17.34 -16.49 -25.40
CA SER A 40 18.17 -15.76 -26.36
C SER A 40 19.35 -15.06 -25.68
N VAL A 41 19.11 -14.36 -24.56
CA VAL A 41 20.20 -13.71 -23.77
C VAL A 41 21.25 -14.74 -23.36
N VAL A 42 20.81 -15.90 -22.88
CA VAL A 42 21.74 -16.95 -22.45
C VAL A 42 22.51 -17.54 -23.64
N ALA A 43 21.83 -17.85 -24.75
CA ALA A 43 22.46 -18.38 -25.95
C ALA A 43 23.55 -17.43 -26.47
N LYS A 44 23.21 -16.14 -26.65
CA LYS A 44 24.16 -15.11 -27.12
C LYS A 44 25.35 -14.95 -26.20
N ARG A 45 25.14 -15.02 -24.89
CA ARG A 45 26.23 -14.99 -23.93
C ARG A 45 27.12 -16.24 -23.99
N THR A 46 26.55 -17.40 -24.22
CA THR A 46 27.30 -18.65 -24.34
C THR A 46 28.16 -18.66 -25.61
N GLU A 47 27.66 -18.09 -26.72
CA GLU A 47 28.38 -17.98 -27.98
C GLU A 47 29.50 -16.95 -27.93
N GLY A 48 29.21 -15.75 -27.45
CA GLY A 48 30.11 -14.59 -27.57
C GLY A 48 30.70 -14.08 -26.24
N GLY A 49 30.55 -14.86 -25.14
CA GLY A 49 31.01 -14.44 -23.83
C GLY A 49 30.10 -13.40 -23.15
N PRO A 50 30.47 -12.85 -21.98
CA PRO A 50 29.72 -11.83 -21.25
C PRO A 50 29.49 -10.59 -22.12
N PHE A 51 28.33 -9.97 -21.94
CA PHE A 51 28.05 -8.67 -22.54
C PHE A 51 28.93 -7.59 -21.86
N ARG A 52 29.50 -6.70 -22.66
CA ARG A 52 30.47 -5.70 -22.18
C ARG A 52 29.85 -4.32 -21.94
N SER A 53 28.78 -3.99 -22.68
CA SER A 53 28.08 -2.71 -22.60
C SER A 53 26.61 -2.85 -23.01
N LEU A 54 25.81 -1.80 -22.81
CA LEU A 54 24.46 -1.73 -23.33
C LEU A 54 24.43 -1.89 -24.86
N GLU A 55 25.32 -1.23 -25.56
CA GLU A 55 25.43 -1.30 -27.02
C GLU A 55 25.76 -2.73 -27.50
N ASP A 56 26.77 -3.39 -26.90
CA ASP A 56 27.11 -4.79 -27.17
C ASP A 56 25.90 -5.72 -26.93
N PHE A 57 25.17 -5.50 -25.84
CA PHE A 57 23.95 -6.24 -25.53
C PHE A 57 22.89 -6.04 -26.62
N LEU A 58 22.53 -4.80 -26.97
CA LEU A 58 21.53 -4.48 -27.96
C LEU A 58 21.90 -4.99 -29.36
N THR A 59 23.19 -4.90 -29.72
CA THR A 59 23.69 -5.35 -31.02
C THR A 59 23.59 -6.87 -31.13
N ARG A 60 24.03 -7.61 -30.13
CA ARG A 60 24.08 -9.08 -30.16
C ARG A 60 22.69 -9.73 -30.03
N MET A 61 21.74 -9.08 -29.35
CA MET A 61 20.39 -9.62 -29.18
C MET A 61 19.53 -9.57 -30.46
N GLY A 62 19.83 -8.68 -31.38
CA GLY A 62 19.14 -8.64 -32.67
C GLY A 62 17.75 -8.01 -32.64
N GLU A 63 17.18 -7.86 -33.84
CA GLU A 63 15.85 -7.28 -34.02
C GLU A 63 14.75 -8.33 -33.74
N GLY A 64 13.67 -7.90 -33.07
CA GLY A 64 12.53 -8.77 -32.73
C GLY A 64 12.68 -9.55 -31.44
N GLU A 65 13.86 -9.69 -30.88
CA GLU A 65 14.09 -10.35 -29.59
C GLU A 65 13.90 -9.40 -28.40
N LEU A 66 14.21 -8.11 -28.60
CA LEU A 66 14.09 -7.04 -27.61
C LEU A 66 12.98 -6.06 -27.96
N ASN A 67 12.23 -5.62 -26.96
CA ASN A 67 11.39 -4.43 -27.05
C ASN A 67 11.84 -3.39 -26.03
N LYS A 68 11.52 -2.11 -26.24
CA LYS A 68 11.90 -0.99 -25.38
C LYS A 68 11.54 -1.23 -23.91
N ARG A 69 10.35 -1.78 -23.63
CA ARG A 69 9.89 -2.07 -22.26
C ARG A 69 10.74 -3.14 -21.56
N ALA A 70 11.18 -4.17 -22.31
CA ALA A 70 12.06 -5.19 -21.74
C ALA A 70 13.42 -4.62 -21.35
N VAL A 71 14.02 -3.81 -22.23
CA VAL A 71 15.30 -3.15 -21.94
C VAL A 71 15.18 -2.19 -20.77
N GLU A 72 14.14 -1.36 -20.76
CA GLU A 72 13.84 -0.46 -19.65
C GLU A 72 13.75 -1.21 -18.31
N ASN A 73 13.00 -2.31 -18.27
CA ASN A 73 12.84 -3.09 -17.05
C ASN A 73 14.12 -3.79 -16.62
N LEU A 74 14.97 -4.24 -17.56
CA LEU A 74 16.30 -4.77 -17.25
C LEU A 74 17.22 -3.71 -16.64
N ILE A 75 17.15 -2.47 -17.12
CA ILE A 75 17.89 -1.36 -16.52
C ILE A 75 17.32 -1.04 -15.12
N LYS A 76 16.01 -0.84 -15.01
CA LYS A 76 15.33 -0.48 -13.76
C LYS A 76 15.56 -1.51 -12.64
N CYS A 77 15.58 -2.80 -12.96
CA CYS A 77 15.83 -3.85 -11.97
C CYS A 77 17.31 -4.08 -11.64
N GLY A 78 18.22 -3.33 -12.27
CA GLY A 78 19.67 -3.43 -12.04
C GLY A 78 20.35 -4.60 -12.73
N ALA A 79 19.69 -5.29 -13.67
CA ALA A 79 20.31 -6.39 -14.42
C ALA A 79 21.50 -5.93 -15.28
N MET A 80 21.58 -4.65 -15.58
CA MET A 80 22.64 -4.01 -16.40
C MET A 80 23.67 -3.22 -15.58
N ASP A 81 23.61 -3.22 -14.26
CA ASP A 81 24.59 -2.55 -13.38
C ASP A 81 26.01 -3.09 -13.57
N CYS A 82 26.11 -4.33 -14.11
CA CYS A 82 27.40 -4.95 -14.44
C CYS A 82 28.19 -4.20 -15.53
N PHE A 83 27.59 -3.29 -16.29
CA PHE A 83 28.28 -2.47 -17.30
C PHE A 83 29.04 -1.28 -16.70
N GLY A 84 28.84 -1.00 -15.40
CA GLY A 84 29.52 0.08 -14.69
C GLY A 84 28.98 1.48 -14.96
N ASN A 85 27.89 1.59 -15.69
CA ASN A 85 27.15 2.83 -15.89
C ASN A 85 26.06 3.00 -14.81
N HIS A 86 25.72 4.25 -14.51
CA HIS A 86 24.55 4.56 -13.70
C HIS A 86 23.26 4.19 -14.44
N ARG A 87 22.22 3.75 -13.70
CA ARG A 87 20.92 3.45 -14.31
C ARG A 87 20.31 4.67 -14.99
N SER A 88 20.51 5.87 -14.44
CA SER A 88 20.12 7.16 -15.05
C SER A 88 20.75 7.38 -16.42
N GLU A 89 22.04 7.05 -16.58
CA GLU A 89 22.77 7.16 -17.83
C GLU A 89 22.21 6.21 -18.90
N LEU A 90 21.97 4.95 -18.52
CA LEU A 90 21.43 3.93 -19.42
C LEU A 90 19.98 4.26 -19.84
N LEU A 91 19.14 4.72 -18.88
CA LEU A 91 17.77 5.13 -19.18
C LEU A 91 17.68 6.33 -20.12
N ALA A 92 18.68 7.21 -20.10
CA ALA A 92 18.71 8.38 -20.99
C ALA A 92 18.99 8.03 -22.46
N VAL A 93 19.64 6.88 -22.74
CA VAL A 93 20.14 6.59 -24.09
C VAL A 93 19.56 5.32 -24.74
N TYR A 94 18.99 4.39 -23.96
CA TYR A 94 18.61 3.06 -24.48
C TYR A 94 17.63 3.13 -25.66
N GLU A 95 16.66 4.06 -25.63
CA GLU A 95 15.70 4.20 -26.73
C GLU A 95 16.37 4.66 -28.03
N SER A 96 17.21 5.69 -27.93
CA SER A 96 17.96 6.23 -29.07
C SER A 96 18.91 5.20 -29.65
N MET A 97 19.57 4.41 -28.81
CA MET A 97 20.44 3.31 -29.24
C MET A 97 19.64 2.22 -29.97
N MET A 98 18.47 1.82 -29.46
CA MET A 98 17.63 0.84 -30.11
C MET A 98 17.12 1.33 -31.48
N ASP A 99 16.69 2.58 -31.59
CA ASP A 99 16.18 3.18 -32.83
C ASP A 99 17.31 3.33 -33.87
N SER A 100 18.50 3.71 -33.45
CA SER A 100 19.71 3.79 -34.32
C SER A 100 20.07 2.43 -34.88
N LEU A 101 20.14 1.39 -34.03
CA LEU A 101 20.47 0.03 -34.46
C LEU A 101 19.41 -0.54 -35.42
N ALA A 102 18.10 -0.28 -35.18
CA ALA A 102 17.02 -0.69 -36.08
C ALA A 102 17.17 -0.01 -37.45
N THR A 103 17.51 1.29 -37.49
CA THR A 103 17.71 2.05 -38.70
C THR A 103 18.93 1.54 -39.51
N SER A 104 20.04 1.29 -38.83
CA SER A 104 21.25 0.77 -39.44
C SER A 104 21.06 -0.61 -40.07
N ARG A 105 20.32 -1.50 -39.39
CA ARG A 105 19.97 -2.83 -39.90
C ARG A 105 19.05 -2.77 -41.14
N LYS A 106 18.06 -1.88 -41.14
CA LYS A 106 17.19 -1.68 -42.34
C LYS A 106 18.01 -1.23 -43.55
N LYS A 107 18.92 -0.28 -43.37
CA LYS A 107 19.82 0.17 -44.45
C LYS A 107 20.65 -0.97 -45.01
N ASN A 108 21.17 -1.85 -44.15
CA ASN A 108 21.98 -3.01 -44.57
C ASN A 108 21.11 -4.08 -45.28
N LEU A 109 19.84 -4.26 -44.92
CA LEU A 109 18.90 -5.21 -45.57
C LEU A 109 18.40 -4.72 -46.94
N GLU A 110 18.23 -3.43 -47.11
CA GLU A 110 17.77 -2.83 -48.40
C GLU A 110 18.82 -2.81 -49.50
N GLY A 111 20.01 -3.43 -49.28
CA GLY A 111 21.02 -3.68 -50.31
C GLY A 111 21.72 -2.44 -50.86
N GLN A 112 21.64 -1.29 -50.18
CA GLN A 112 22.48 -0.14 -50.48
C GLN A 112 23.88 -0.31 -49.90
N MET A 113 24.55 -1.42 -50.22
CA MET A 113 26.01 -1.47 -50.14
C MET A 113 26.54 -0.61 -51.30
N GLY A 114 26.67 0.68 -51.08
CA GLY A 114 27.44 1.53 -51.98
C GLY A 114 28.85 0.94 -52.09
N LEU A 115 29.43 1.05 -53.26
CA LEU A 115 30.80 0.60 -53.63
C LEU A 115 31.91 1.09 -52.67
N PHE A 116 31.57 1.98 -51.72
CA PHE A 116 32.46 2.55 -50.71
C PHE A 116 32.33 1.86 -49.30
N GLY A 117 31.38 0.94 -49.11
CA GLY A 117 31.18 0.26 -47.82
C GLY A 117 32.21 -0.81 -47.44
N MET A 118 33.25 -1.00 -48.25
CA MET A 118 34.31 -1.96 -47.94
C MET A 118 35.50 -1.37 -47.14
N LEU A 119 35.47 -0.09 -46.78
CA LEU A 119 36.59 0.58 -46.10
C LEU A 119 36.26 1.25 -44.77
N GLU A 120 35.04 1.09 -44.24
CA GLU A 120 34.62 1.72 -42.98
C GLU A 120 34.05 0.69 -42.01
N ASP A 121 34.89 -0.26 -41.56
CA ASP A 121 34.56 -1.14 -40.43
C ASP A 121 34.70 -0.42 -39.06
N ASP A 122 35.12 0.84 -39.05
CA ASP A 122 35.28 1.66 -37.83
C ASP A 122 34.79 3.11 -38.11
N ASP A 123 33.50 3.32 -38.40
CA ASP A 123 32.93 4.67 -38.32
C ASP A 123 32.52 4.94 -36.87
N PRO A 124 33.28 5.72 -36.06
CA PRO A 124 32.92 6.10 -34.71
C PRO A 124 31.67 7.01 -34.63
N SER A 125 31.08 7.35 -35.80
CA SER A 125 29.92 8.24 -35.87
C SER A 125 28.60 7.58 -35.53
N THR A 126 28.53 6.25 -35.35
CA THR A 126 27.32 5.52 -35.02
C THR A 126 27.13 5.23 -33.52
N SER A 127 28.18 5.41 -32.72
CA SER A 127 28.12 5.22 -31.29
C SER A 127 27.41 6.41 -30.60
N ILE A 128 26.28 6.16 -29.96
CA ILE A 128 25.58 7.18 -29.16
C ILE A 128 26.33 7.35 -27.84
N PRO A 129 26.89 8.55 -27.58
CA PRO A 129 27.64 8.77 -26.35
C PRO A 129 26.71 8.69 -25.13
N ILE A 130 27.13 7.94 -24.11
CA ILE A 130 26.41 7.84 -22.84
C ILE A 130 26.70 9.10 -22.03
N PRO A 131 25.71 9.94 -21.69
CA PRO A 131 25.90 11.14 -20.89
C PRO A 131 26.33 10.79 -19.48
N LYS A 132 27.17 11.60 -18.85
CA LYS A 132 27.52 11.47 -17.45
C LYS A 132 26.42 12.12 -16.59
N LEU A 133 25.59 11.27 -15.97
CA LEU A 133 24.50 11.69 -15.10
C LEU A 133 24.73 11.19 -13.67
N PRO A 134 24.26 11.93 -12.66
CA PRO A 134 24.27 11.43 -11.28
C PRO A 134 23.37 10.19 -11.18
N GLU A 135 23.72 9.27 -10.28
CA GLU A 135 22.89 8.09 -10.04
C GLU A 135 21.54 8.49 -9.45
N ILE A 136 20.54 7.68 -9.75
CA ILE A 136 19.20 7.79 -9.18
C ILE A 136 19.31 7.64 -7.65
N ASN A 137 18.61 8.47 -6.90
CA ASN A 137 18.61 8.37 -5.44
C ASN A 137 18.12 6.98 -4.97
N ALA A 138 18.47 6.58 -3.74
CA ALA A 138 18.19 5.26 -3.23
C ALA A 138 16.69 4.94 -3.19
N ALA A 139 15.84 5.91 -2.85
CA ALA A 139 14.39 5.73 -2.76
C ALA A 139 13.77 5.45 -4.15
N ASP A 140 14.12 6.25 -5.16
CA ASP A 140 13.62 6.07 -6.53
C ASP A 140 14.16 4.77 -7.15
N ARG A 141 15.42 4.41 -6.87
CA ARG A 141 16.00 3.14 -7.30
C ARG A 141 15.25 1.94 -6.73
N MET A 142 14.97 1.94 -5.44
CA MET A 142 14.18 0.91 -4.78
C MET A 142 12.74 0.86 -5.32
N ALA A 143 12.13 2.02 -5.62
CA ALA A 143 10.81 2.09 -6.23
C ALA A 143 10.79 1.45 -7.63
N MET A 144 11.81 1.71 -8.46
CA MET A 144 11.96 1.08 -9.78
C MET A 144 12.13 -0.45 -9.68
N GLU A 145 12.93 -0.92 -8.72
CA GLU A 145 13.09 -2.35 -8.46
C GLU A 145 11.76 -3.00 -8.07
N LYS A 146 11.04 -2.39 -7.14
CA LYS A 146 9.69 -2.86 -6.70
C LYS A 146 8.69 -2.86 -7.85
N GLU A 147 8.67 -1.80 -8.67
CA GLU A 147 7.80 -1.70 -9.84
C GLU A 147 8.04 -2.85 -10.82
N THR A 148 9.31 -3.19 -11.10
CA THR A 148 9.69 -4.13 -12.16
C THR A 148 9.76 -5.58 -11.70
N THR A 149 10.08 -5.84 -10.44
CA THR A 149 10.29 -7.19 -9.89
C THR A 149 9.29 -7.59 -8.82
N GLY A 150 8.56 -6.63 -8.25
CA GLY A 150 7.72 -6.82 -7.07
C GLY A 150 8.49 -6.85 -5.75
N LEU A 151 9.82 -6.72 -5.76
CA LEU A 151 10.69 -6.78 -4.59
C LEU A 151 11.68 -5.62 -4.57
N TYR A 152 12.15 -5.25 -3.40
CA TYR A 152 13.28 -4.36 -3.21
C TYR A 152 14.56 -5.19 -3.26
N LEU A 153 15.46 -4.90 -4.19
CA LEU A 153 16.68 -5.69 -4.42
C LEU A 153 17.95 -5.06 -3.82
N SER A 154 18.03 -3.73 -3.82
CA SER A 154 19.22 -3.01 -3.36
C SER A 154 19.18 -2.61 -1.88
N GLY A 155 18.05 -2.78 -1.20
CA GLY A 155 17.80 -2.43 0.20
C GLY A 155 16.31 -2.40 0.45
N HIS A 156 15.90 -2.07 1.66
CA HIS A 156 14.49 -1.87 1.99
C HIS A 156 14.27 -0.41 2.44
N PRO A 157 13.18 0.26 2.01
CA PRO A 157 12.93 1.65 2.43
C PRO A 157 12.83 1.85 3.95
N MET A 158 12.59 0.76 4.68
CA MET A 158 12.58 0.76 6.14
C MET A 158 13.97 0.71 6.79
N ASP A 159 15.04 0.44 6.01
CA ASP A 159 16.39 0.27 6.56
C ASP A 159 16.88 1.54 7.28
N ASP A 160 16.59 2.71 6.72
CA ASP A 160 16.95 4.01 7.30
C ASP A 160 16.22 4.30 8.62
N TYR A 161 15.04 3.71 8.79
CA TYR A 161 14.16 3.92 9.96
C TYR A 161 14.31 2.87 11.03
N ARG A 162 14.99 1.74 10.79
CA ARG A 162 15.15 0.65 11.77
C ARG A 162 15.79 1.12 13.09
N ALA A 163 16.77 2.01 13.00
CA ALA A 163 17.43 2.54 14.19
C ALA A 163 16.46 3.38 15.03
N LEU A 164 15.60 4.16 14.39
CA LEU A 164 14.60 5.02 15.04
C LEU A 164 13.50 4.20 15.70
N LEU A 165 13.13 3.08 15.08
CA LEU A 165 12.04 2.21 15.54
C LEU A 165 12.44 1.26 16.67
N LYS A 166 13.75 1.00 16.89
CA LYS A 166 14.25 0.06 17.92
C LYS A 166 13.74 0.33 19.33
N ASN A 167 13.51 1.60 19.68
CA ASN A 167 13.08 2.03 21.00
C ASN A 167 11.59 2.43 21.03
N THR A 168 10.83 2.05 20.03
CA THR A 168 9.39 2.34 19.93
C THR A 168 8.58 1.06 20.19
N HIS A 169 7.31 1.23 20.61
CA HIS A 169 6.39 0.10 20.78
C HIS A 169 5.71 -0.30 19.45
N VAL A 170 6.46 -0.20 18.35
CA VAL A 170 5.99 -0.60 17.01
C VAL A 170 6.10 -2.11 16.89
N VAL A 171 5.01 -2.73 16.45
CA VAL A 171 4.91 -4.18 16.26
C VAL A 171 5.17 -4.51 14.79
N PRO A 172 6.04 -5.49 14.47
CA PRO A 172 6.18 -5.99 13.11
C PRO A 172 4.85 -6.55 12.58
N ILE A 173 4.50 -6.23 11.34
CA ILE A 173 3.23 -6.66 10.72
C ILE A 173 3.14 -8.20 10.70
N GLY A 174 4.25 -8.89 10.38
CA GLY A 174 4.29 -10.35 10.38
C GLY A 174 3.89 -10.98 11.72
N THR A 175 4.21 -10.31 12.85
CA THR A 175 3.82 -10.79 14.19
C THR A 175 2.30 -10.67 14.43
N LEU A 176 1.62 -9.72 13.77
CA LEU A 176 0.16 -9.58 13.87
C LEU A 176 -0.56 -10.63 13.02
N LEU A 177 0.09 -11.10 11.95
CA LEU A 177 -0.45 -12.10 11.02
C LEU A 177 -0.13 -13.54 11.41
N ASP A 178 0.71 -13.73 12.42
CA ASP A 178 1.06 -15.07 12.92
C ASP A 178 -0.18 -15.73 13.55
N GLU A 179 -0.43 -17.00 13.23
CA GLU A 179 -1.53 -17.81 13.80
C GLU A 179 -1.39 -17.96 15.33
N GLU A 180 -0.18 -17.92 15.88
CA GLU A 180 0.11 -17.94 17.31
C GLU A 180 0.16 -16.52 17.92
N SER A 181 -0.32 -15.51 17.22
CA SER A 181 -0.31 -14.13 17.65
C SER A 181 -1.01 -13.95 19.00
N ARG A 182 -0.37 -13.21 19.91
CA ARG A 182 -0.94 -12.87 21.24
C ARG A 182 -1.89 -11.68 21.21
N TYR A 183 -2.06 -11.07 20.04
CA TYR A 183 -2.90 -9.88 19.88
C TYR A 183 -4.37 -10.27 19.78
N GLN A 184 -5.21 -9.47 20.41
CA GLN A 184 -6.65 -9.72 20.49
C GLN A 184 -7.43 -8.74 19.59
N ASP A 185 -8.66 -9.13 19.24
CA ASP A 185 -9.58 -8.22 18.56
C ASP A 185 -9.81 -6.94 19.39
N ASP A 186 -9.96 -5.82 18.69
CA ASP A 186 -10.13 -4.47 19.26
C ASP A 186 -8.90 -3.92 20.04
N GLN A 187 -7.75 -4.64 20.05
CA GLN A 187 -6.53 -4.17 20.68
C GLN A 187 -5.91 -3.01 19.90
N ILE A 188 -5.41 -1.98 20.62
CA ILE A 188 -4.66 -0.89 19.99
C ILE A 188 -3.23 -1.33 19.75
N VAL A 189 -2.80 -1.22 18.49
CA VAL A 189 -1.44 -1.53 18.06
C VAL A 189 -0.86 -0.38 17.27
N SER A 190 0.47 -0.26 17.30
CA SER A 190 1.23 0.66 16.46
C SER A 190 2.12 -0.15 15.51
N VAL A 191 2.05 0.14 14.23
CA VAL A 191 2.86 -0.49 13.18
C VAL A 191 3.55 0.59 12.36
N ALA A 192 4.72 0.28 11.81
CA ALA A 192 5.45 1.18 10.93
C ALA A 192 5.68 0.51 9.58
N GLY A 193 5.60 1.27 8.51
CA GLY A 193 5.79 0.73 7.17
C GLY A 193 5.71 1.79 6.08
N ILE A 194 5.80 1.32 4.86
CA ILE A 194 5.62 2.12 3.65
C ILE A 194 4.21 1.89 3.11
N VAL A 195 3.50 2.96 2.80
CA VAL A 195 2.19 2.88 2.15
C VAL A 195 2.37 2.37 0.73
N GLN A 196 1.84 1.19 0.43
CA GLN A 196 1.94 0.57 -0.91
C GLN A 196 0.82 1.02 -1.84
N THR A 197 -0.42 1.00 -1.34
CA THR A 197 -1.60 1.37 -2.13
C THR A 197 -2.60 2.13 -1.29
N VAL A 198 -3.32 3.04 -1.94
CA VAL A 198 -4.43 3.79 -1.34
C VAL A 198 -5.64 3.69 -2.26
N LYS A 199 -6.68 2.97 -1.84
CA LYS A 199 -7.92 2.80 -2.60
C LYS A 199 -9.05 3.53 -1.91
N MET A 200 -9.46 4.67 -2.48
CA MET A 200 -10.59 5.45 -1.97
C MET A 200 -11.91 4.77 -2.30
N LYS A 201 -12.83 4.76 -1.34
CA LYS A 201 -14.20 4.29 -1.51
C LYS A 201 -15.19 5.24 -0.84
N THR A 202 -16.37 5.34 -1.42
CA THR A 202 -17.50 6.04 -0.80
C THR A 202 -18.37 5.02 -0.05
N THR A 203 -18.65 5.30 1.21
CA THR A 203 -19.56 4.48 2.03
C THR A 203 -21.03 4.70 1.64
N ARG A 204 -21.93 3.83 2.12
CA ARG A 204 -23.38 3.98 1.89
C ARG A 204 -23.94 5.32 2.41
N ASN A 205 -23.29 5.92 3.39
CA ASN A 205 -23.68 7.22 3.96
C ASN A 205 -22.99 8.41 3.25
N ASN A 206 -22.48 8.21 2.03
CA ASN A 206 -21.78 9.22 1.23
C ASN A 206 -20.52 9.82 1.91
N SER A 207 -19.93 9.09 2.85
CA SER A 207 -18.67 9.47 3.50
C SER A 207 -17.50 8.78 2.80
N MET A 208 -16.37 9.49 2.70
CA MET A 208 -15.14 8.91 2.13
C MET A 208 -14.46 7.99 3.13
N MET A 209 -13.94 6.87 2.65
CA MET A 209 -13.04 5.97 3.37
C MET A 209 -11.94 5.50 2.43
N ALA A 210 -10.82 5.03 2.97
CA ALA A 210 -9.75 4.44 2.20
C ALA A 210 -9.36 3.06 2.74
N TYR A 211 -9.07 2.14 1.83
CA TYR A 211 -8.31 0.94 2.09
C TYR A 211 -6.84 1.24 1.79
N ILE A 212 -5.99 1.03 2.75
CA ILE A 212 -4.56 1.35 2.68
C ILE A 212 -3.78 0.07 2.94
N THR A 213 -2.91 -0.30 2.03
CA THR A 213 -1.97 -1.40 2.27
C THR A 213 -0.67 -0.81 2.78
N LEU A 214 -0.28 -1.17 4.00
CA LEU A 214 1.00 -0.85 4.60
C LEU A 214 1.91 -2.08 4.55
N GLU A 215 3.16 -1.90 4.14
CA GLU A 215 4.17 -2.97 4.08
C GLU A 215 5.38 -2.59 4.95
N ASP A 216 5.83 -3.53 5.76
CA ASP A 216 7.12 -3.47 6.45
C ASP A 216 8.08 -4.52 5.88
N ASP A 217 9.21 -4.78 6.56
CA ASP A 217 10.19 -5.78 6.15
C ASP A 217 9.74 -7.23 6.44
N THR A 218 8.60 -7.44 7.08
CA THR A 218 8.08 -8.75 7.49
C THR A 218 6.84 -9.16 6.70
N ALA A 219 5.91 -8.25 6.45
CA ALA A 219 4.65 -8.52 5.76
C ALA A 219 3.95 -7.24 5.28
N ALA A 220 2.79 -7.42 4.63
CA ALA A 220 1.88 -6.34 4.26
C ALA A 220 0.51 -6.56 4.90
N LEU A 221 -0.14 -5.46 5.33
CA LEU A 221 -1.42 -5.50 6.02
C LEU A 221 -2.37 -4.44 5.47
N GLU A 222 -3.63 -4.84 5.23
CA GLU A 222 -4.67 -3.90 4.83
C GLU A 222 -5.22 -3.14 6.04
N MET A 223 -5.41 -1.84 5.88
CA MET A 223 -5.89 -0.94 6.90
C MET A 223 -7.07 -0.11 6.41
N LEU A 224 -7.91 0.31 7.33
CA LEU A 224 -9.10 1.12 7.06
C LEU A 224 -8.93 2.52 7.63
N ALA A 225 -9.00 3.53 6.78
CA ALA A 225 -9.05 4.94 7.15
C ALA A 225 -10.44 5.50 6.88
N PHE A 226 -11.13 5.95 7.92
CA PHE A 226 -12.41 6.63 7.79
C PHE A 226 -12.22 8.14 7.54
N SER A 227 -13.30 8.84 7.19
CA SER A 227 -13.28 10.25 6.78
C SER A 227 -12.60 11.18 7.78
N ASN A 228 -12.79 10.97 9.08
CA ASN A 228 -12.13 11.75 10.13
C ASN A 228 -10.59 11.58 10.12
N VAL A 229 -10.11 10.36 9.90
CA VAL A 229 -8.67 10.07 9.78
C VAL A 229 -8.12 10.65 8.49
N LEU A 230 -8.84 10.50 7.38
CA LEU A 230 -8.43 11.04 6.09
C LEU A 230 -8.35 12.56 6.10
N SER A 231 -9.27 13.26 6.78
CA SER A 231 -9.22 14.71 6.90
C SER A 231 -8.05 15.22 7.75
N GLN A 232 -7.62 14.45 8.76
CA GLN A 232 -6.54 14.84 9.67
C GLN A 232 -5.16 14.39 9.17
N PHE A 233 -5.06 13.19 8.61
CA PHE A 233 -3.78 12.53 8.32
C PHE A 233 -3.61 12.14 6.85
N GLY A 234 -4.58 12.43 5.98
CA GLY A 234 -4.53 12.03 4.57
C GLY A 234 -3.30 12.55 3.80
N GLY A 235 -2.66 13.62 4.30
CA GLY A 235 -1.40 14.13 3.75
C GLY A 235 -0.24 13.13 3.83
N TYR A 236 -0.22 12.28 4.85
CA TYR A 236 0.79 11.25 5.09
C TYR A 236 0.40 9.88 4.52
N LEU A 237 -0.88 9.63 4.32
CA LEU A 237 -1.44 8.37 3.83
C LEU A 237 -1.44 8.34 2.29
N LYS A 238 -0.27 8.52 1.68
CA LYS A 238 -0.04 8.48 0.23
C LYS A 238 0.93 7.37 -0.11
N GLU A 239 0.85 6.86 -1.33
CA GLU A 239 1.75 5.82 -1.82
C GLU A 239 3.22 6.23 -1.69
N ASN A 240 4.06 5.28 -1.34
CA ASN A 240 5.50 5.43 -1.06
C ASN A 240 5.84 6.31 0.15
N CYS A 241 4.86 6.71 0.99
CA CYS A 241 5.14 7.44 2.21
C CYS A 241 5.50 6.51 3.38
N PRO A 242 6.63 6.75 4.09
CA PRO A 242 6.99 6.06 5.32
C PRO A 242 6.18 6.62 6.49
N VAL A 243 5.40 5.77 7.16
CA VAL A 243 4.48 6.19 8.22
C VAL A 243 4.47 5.23 9.41
N VAL A 244 4.20 5.78 10.58
CA VAL A 244 3.79 5.02 11.78
C VAL A 244 2.29 5.18 11.95
N ILE A 245 1.58 4.07 11.97
CA ILE A 245 0.13 4.02 12.11
C ILE A 245 -0.22 3.40 13.44
N THR A 246 -1.07 4.08 14.21
CA THR A 246 -1.70 3.54 15.41
C THR A 246 -3.17 3.33 15.14
N GLY A 247 -3.67 2.15 15.44
CA GLY A 247 -5.06 1.80 15.18
C GLY A 247 -5.52 0.59 15.99
N ARG A 248 -6.78 0.24 15.80
CA ARG A 248 -7.40 -0.95 16.41
C ARG A 248 -7.29 -2.13 15.47
N LEU A 249 -6.77 -3.23 15.97
CA LEU A 249 -6.75 -4.50 15.28
C LEU A 249 -8.18 -5.04 15.17
N SER A 250 -8.56 -5.50 14.00
CA SER A 250 -9.84 -6.15 13.74
C SER A 250 -9.58 -7.57 13.24
N LEU A 251 -9.87 -8.52 14.11
CA LEU A 251 -9.78 -9.95 13.84
C LEU A 251 -11.19 -10.50 13.65
N ARG A 252 -11.50 -11.02 12.47
CA ARG A 252 -12.81 -11.61 12.16
C ARG A 252 -12.57 -13.02 11.61
N ASP A 253 -13.36 -13.98 12.07
CA ASP A 253 -13.19 -15.40 11.77
C ASP A 253 -13.10 -15.74 10.25
N ASP A 254 -13.72 -14.92 9.39
CA ASP A 254 -13.77 -15.15 7.93
C ASP A 254 -12.96 -14.16 7.09
N LYS A 255 -12.07 -13.33 7.70
CA LYS A 255 -11.33 -12.29 6.98
C LYS A 255 -9.91 -12.16 7.51
N ASP A 256 -9.01 -11.78 6.61
CA ASP A 256 -7.66 -11.41 7.01
C ASP A 256 -7.68 -10.29 8.07
N PRO A 257 -6.73 -10.31 9.01
CA PRO A 257 -6.55 -9.25 9.99
C PRO A 257 -6.47 -7.87 9.33
N GLN A 258 -7.13 -6.88 9.92
CA GLN A 258 -7.12 -5.49 9.43
C GLN A 258 -6.88 -4.53 10.60
N ILE A 259 -6.31 -3.36 10.33
CA ILE A 259 -6.21 -2.28 11.32
C ILE A 259 -7.16 -1.14 10.93
N VAL A 260 -8.02 -0.76 11.88
CA VAL A 260 -8.80 0.47 11.76
C VAL A 260 -7.93 1.63 12.28
N ILE A 261 -7.52 2.51 11.38
CA ILE A 261 -6.58 3.58 11.69
C ILE A 261 -7.22 4.62 12.61
N ASN A 262 -6.56 4.94 13.72
CA ASN A 262 -6.90 6.03 14.62
C ASN A 262 -5.99 7.24 14.38
N ARG A 263 -4.70 7.01 14.12
CA ARG A 263 -3.68 8.05 13.93
C ARG A 263 -2.62 7.58 12.95
N ALA A 264 -2.08 8.54 12.17
CA ALA A 264 -0.89 8.34 11.35
C ALA A 264 0.10 9.47 11.60
N ARG A 265 1.41 9.17 11.57
CA ARG A 265 2.51 10.13 11.65
C ARG A 265 3.56 9.76 10.62
N PRO A 266 4.25 10.73 10.00
CA PRO A 266 5.41 10.42 9.18
C PRO A 266 6.54 9.86 10.06
N MET A 267 7.34 8.95 9.52
CA MET A 267 8.49 8.40 10.27
C MET A 267 9.55 9.45 10.61
N SER A 268 9.66 10.51 9.81
CA SER A 268 10.54 11.65 10.09
C SER A 268 10.27 12.33 11.45
N ASP A 269 9.05 12.26 11.97
CA ASP A 269 8.73 12.81 13.29
C ASP A 269 9.47 12.08 14.45
N PHE A 270 10.06 10.93 14.15
CA PHE A 270 10.83 10.13 15.13
C PHE A 270 12.35 10.39 15.08
N GLU A 271 12.84 11.21 14.13
CA GLU A 271 14.28 11.57 14.02
C GLU A 271 14.80 12.37 15.21
N GLY A 272 13.94 13.01 16.01
CA GLY A 272 14.27 13.79 17.19
C GLY A 272 14.31 13.05 18.53
N GLY A 273 14.23 11.72 18.53
CA GLY A 273 14.04 10.89 19.73
C GLY A 273 12.59 10.41 19.82
N VAL A 274 12.39 9.31 20.54
CA VAL A 274 11.04 8.78 20.81
C VAL A 274 10.24 9.91 21.44
N PRO A 275 9.18 10.43 20.80
CA PRO A 275 8.20 11.18 21.56
C PRO A 275 7.77 10.19 22.63
N GLU A 276 7.96 10.51 23.93
CA GLU A 276 7.28 9.75 24.98
C GLU A 276 5.90 9.47 24.42
N GLU A 277 5.57 8.18 24.28
CA GLU A 277 4.17 7.87 24.08
C GLU A 277 3.43 8.79 25.03
N PRO A 278 2.41 9.54 24.58
CA PRO A 278 1.49 10.06 25.56
C PRO A 278 1.15 8.79 26.32
N ARG A 279 1.77 8.65 27.56
CA ARG A 279 1.43 7.63 28.57
C ARG A 279 0.01 7.36 28.27
N GLN A 280 -0.33 6.11 27.95
CA GLN A 280 -1.71 5.77 27.69
C GLN A 280 -2.50 6.80 28.47
N GLU A 281 -2.68 7.97 27.84
CA GLU A 281 -3.87 8.67 28.21
C GLU A 281 -4.81 7.53 27.99
N ARG A 282 -4.95 6.80 29.07
CA ARG A 282 -6.15 6.03 29.34
C ARG A 282 -7.12 6.89 28.62
N TYR A 283 -7.35 6.52 27.33
CA TYR A 283 -8.44 7.18 26.65
C TYR A 283 -9.47 7.05 27.72
N GLU A 284 -9.37 8.06 28.60
CA GLU A 284 -10.49 8.37 29.44
C GLU A 284 -11.49 8.44 28.36
N ARG A 285 -12.16 7.32 28.20
CA ARG A 285 -13.35 7.22 27.42
C ARG A 285 -13.87 8.62 27.55
N ARG A 286 -13.61 9.46 26.52
CA ARG A 286 -14.38 10.70 26.49
C ARG A 286 -15.71 10.18 26.88
N PRO A 287 -16.24 10.54 28.07
CA PRO A 287 -17.53 10.04 28.50
C PRO A 287 -18.56 10.71 27.61
N GLN A 288 -18.58 10.23 26.41
CA GLN A 288 -19.63 10.31 25.43
C GLN A 288 -20.00 8.87 25.03
N GLY A 289 -19.83 7.95 25.95
CA GLY A 289 -20.87 6.98 26.19
C GLY A 289 -22.08 7.81 26.56
N PRO A 290 -23.26 7.47 26.08
CA PRO A 290 -24.49 8.19 26.35
C PRO A 290 -24.53 8.47 27.85
N LYS A 291 -24.72 9.74 28.26
CA LYS A 291 -25.03 10.05 29.64
C LYS A 291 -26.35 9.33 29.89
N LEU A 292 -26.24 8.08 30.36
CA LEU A 292 -27.42 7.30 30.75
C LEU A 292 -28.09 8.09 31.85
N ILE A 293 -29.28 8.52 31.58
CA ILE A 293 -30.10 9.18 32.59
C ILE A 293 -30.53 8.10 33.56
N PRO A 294 -30.24 8.25 34.86
CA PRO A 294 -30.63 7.28 35.83
C PRO A 294 -32.18 7.13 35.81
N GLY A 295 -32.64 5.95 35.53
CA GLY A 295 -34.05 5.60 35.44
C GLY A 295 -34.22 4.23 34.80
N ASN A 296 -35.13 3.45 35.29
CA ASN A 296 -35.38 2.10 34.78
C ASN A 296 -36.48 2.04 33.71
N THR A 297 -37.28 3.11 33.58
CA THR A 297 -38.42 3.13 32.66
C THR A 297 -38.64 4.51 32.05
N LEU A 298 -38.68 4.56 30.71
CA LEU A 298 -39.04 5.74 29.94
C LEU A 298 -40.52 5.64 29.51
N TYR A 299 -41.33 6.62 29.89
CA TYR A 299 -42.73 6.74 29.50
C TYR A 299 -42.89 7.76 28.40
N LEU A 300 -43.49 7.38 27.28
CA LEU A 300 -43.80 8.21 26.13
C LEU A 300 -45.31 8.23 25.93
N GLN A 301 -45.90 9.42 25.75
CA GLN A 301 -47.32 9.56 25.48
C GLN A 301 -47.55 10.06 24.05
N LEU A 302 -48.45 9.36 23.33
CA LEU A 302 -48.93 9.70 22.00
C LEU A 302 -50.44 9.73 21.99
N THR A 303 -51.01 10.42 20.99
CA THR A 303 -52.46 10.53 20.85
C THR A 303 -53.11 9.16 20.51
N GLY A 304 -52.46 8.41 19.57
CA GLY A 304 -52.90 7.09 19.15
C GLY A 304 -51.85 6.33 18.32
N GLU A 305 -52.16 5.08 17.97
CA GLU A 305 -51.27 4.29 17.11
C GLU A 305 -51.13 4.87 15.69
N SER A 306 -52.11 5.64 15.21
CA SER A 306 -52.12 6.35 13.92
C SER A 306 -51.42 7.71 13.95
N ASP A 307 -50.91 8.12 15.12
CA ASP A 307 -50.17 9.38 15.25
C ASP A 307 -48.92 9.37 14.33
N PRO A 308 -48.78 10.33 13.37
CA PRO A 308 -47.65 10.36 12.44
C PRO A 308 -46.30 10.43 13.16
N ARG A 309 -46.25 10.95 14.40
CA ARG A 309 -45.06 11.01 15.23
C ARG A 309 -44.60 9.63 15.74
N TYR A 310 -45.49 8.64 15.82
CA TYR A 310 -45.19 7.30 16.33
C TYR A 310 -44.08 6.61 15.49
N ARG A 311 -44.12 6.78 14.17
CA ARG A 311 -43.08 6.23 13.29
C ARG A 311 -41.69 6.81 13.58
N LYS A 312 -41.65 8.11 13.88
CA LYS A 312 -40.41 8.84 14.24
C LYS A 312 -39.88 8.41 15.61
N VAL A 313 -40.78 8.28 16.58
CA VAL A 313 -40.50 7.80 17.95
C VAL A 313 -39.88 6.39 17.89
N ARG A 314 -40.46 5.47 17.12
CA ARG A 314 -39.88 4.12 16.93
C ARG A 314 -38.51 4.15 16.31
N ALA A 315 -38.30 4.99 15.33
CA ALA A 315 -36.99 5.12 14.69
C ALA A 315 -35.93 5.62 15.69
N ILE A 316 -36.26 6.66 16.49
CA ILE A 316 -35.36 7.20 17.51
C ILE A 316 -35.02 6.13 18.56
N VAL A 317 -36.04 5.45 19.12
CA VAL A 317 -35.84 4.40 20.14
C VAL A 317 -34.96 3.25 19.61
N ASN A 318 -35.14 2.85 18.35
CA ASN A 318 -34.31 1.79 17.71
C ASN A 318 -32.89 2.20 17.42
N MET A 319 -32.57 3.50 17.37
CA MET A 319 -31.20 4.00 17.18
C MET A 319 -30.33 3.88 18.45
N PHE A 320 -30.95 3.62 19.61
CA PHE A 320 -30.28 3.53 20.91
C PHE A 320 -30.55 2.17 21.59
N PRO A 321 -29.98 1.06 21.06
CA PRO A 321 -30.24 -0.27 21.64
C PRO A 321 -29.67 -0.35 23.07
N GLY A 322 -30.47 -0.98 23.97
CA GLY A 322 -30.12 -1.14 25.38
C GLY A 322 -31.23 -1.82 26.20
N ASP A 323 -31.01 -1.99 27.50
CA ASP A 323 -31.89 -2.80 28.38
C ASP A 323 -32.93 -1.99 29.11
N GLY A 324 -32.94 -0.67 29.05
CA GLY A 324 -33.93 0.19 29.68
C GLY A 324 -35.34 -0.01 29.08
N VAL A 325 -36.32 -0.03 29.91
CA VAL A 325 -37.71 -0.29 29.49
C VAL A 325 -38.37 0.98 28.97
N VAL A 326 -38.79 0.98 27.73
CA VAL A 326 -39.59 2.06 27.11
C VAL A 326 -41.05 1.64 27.06
N LYS A 327 -41.97 2.47 27.61
CA LYS A 327 -43.41 2.27 27.58
C LYS A 327 -44.05 3.40 26.80
N VAL A 328 -44.66 3.07 25.67
CA VAL A 328 -45.42 4.01 24.84
C VAL A 328 -46.87 3.89 25.14
N PHE A 329 -47.47 4.94 25.66
CA PHE A 329 -48.89 5.02 25.99
C PHE A 329 -49.67 5.76 24.89
N PHE A 330 -50.76 5.17 24.42
CA PHE A 330 -51.69 5.75 23.46
C PHE A 330 -52.93 6.23 24.15
N ALA A 331 -53.20 7.54 24.11
CA ALA A 331 -54.25 8.18 24.88
C ALA A 331 -55.66 7.80 24.38
N ASP A 332 -55.85 7.57 23.08
CA ASP A 332 -57.09 7.22 22.42
C ASP A 332 -57.60 5.82 22.83
N THR A 333 -56.73 4.85 22.79
CA THR A 333 -57.03 3.43 23.05
C THR A 333 -56.73 2.98 24.47
N ARG A 334 -56.05 3.84 25.28
CA ARG A 334 -55.51 3.53 26.61
C ARG A 334 -54.59 2.30 26.62
N LYS A 335 -54.01 1.94 25.47
CA LYS A 335 -53.08 0.81 25.32
C LYS A 335 -51.66 1.25 25.56
N MET A 336 -50.81 0.31 26.02
CA MET A 336 -49.37 0.50 26.13
C MET A 336 -48.64 -0.49 25.24
N ARG A 337 -47.56 -0.01 24.61
CA ARG A 337 -46.56 -0.86 23.93
C ARG A 337 -45.21 -0.71 24.60
N GLY A 338 -44.51 -1.83 24.75
CA GLY A 338 -43.17 -1.89 25.31
C GLY A 338 -42.10 -1.92 24.22
N ALA A 339 -40.93 -1.29 24.48
CA ALA A 339 -39.73 -1.41 23.74
C ALA A 339 -38.53 -1.37 24.70
N ARG A 340 -37.31 -1.61 24.23
CA ARG A 340 -36.11 -1.48 25.03
C ARG A 340 -35.16 -0.50 24.37
N ALA A 341 -34.47 0.34 25.18
CA ALA A 341 -33.46 1.27 24.70
C ALA A 341 -32.47 1.67 25.81
N ALA A 342 -31.32 2.16 25.42
CA ALA A 342 -30.42 2.85 26.35
C ALA A 342 -30.89 4.31 26.50
N PHE A 343 -31.07 4.79 27.75
CA PHE A 343 -31.56 6.15 28.00
C PHE A 343 -30.43 7.18 27.83
N ASP A 344 -30.08 7.47 26.58
CA ASP A 344 -29.15 8.51 26.24
C ASP A 344 -29.78 9.89 26.35
N SER A 345 -29.07 10.86 26.88
CA SER A 345 -29.53 12.26 27.00
C SER A 345 -29.99 12.82 25.64
N ARG A 346 -29.31 12.49 24.56
CA ARG A 346 -29.62 12.90 23.18
C ARG A 346 -30.96 12.26 22.71
N MET A 347 -31.13 10.96 23.00
CA MET A 347 -32.40 10.28 22.71
C MET A 347 -33.55 10.94 23.40
N ILE A 348 -33.42 11.25 24.69
CA ILE A 348 -34.48 11.91 25.49
C ILE A 348 -34.77 13.31 24.94
N GLU A 349 -33.74 14.06 24.56
CA GLU A 349 -33.90 15.40 23.99
C GLU A 349 -34.62 15.34 22.63
N GLU A 350 -34.21 14.42 21.74
CA GLU A 350 -34.92 14.22 20.47
C GLU A 350 -36.37 13.78 20.64
N LEU A 351 -36.65 12.88 21.60
CA LEU A 351 -38.00 12.48 21.91
C LEU A 351 -38.84 13.64 22.46
N ARG A 352 -38.22 14.52 23.29
CA ARG A 352 -38.89 15.76 23.78
C ARG A 352 -39.17 16.74 22.65
N ASN A 353 -38.26 16.85 21.69
CA ASN A 353 -38.48 17.71 20.51
C ASN A 353 -39.62 17.21 19.63
N VAL A 354 -39.82 15.88 19.56
CA VAL A 354 -40.88 15.26 18.74
C VAL A 354 -42.23 15.27 19.47
N LEU A 355 -42.25 14.97 20.77
CA LEU A 355 -43.49 14.74 21.55
C LEU A 355 -43.86 15.89 22.47
N GLY A 356 -42.91 16.79 22.76
CA GLY A 356 -43.06 17.79 23.82
C GLY A 356 -42.61 17.28 25.18
N GLY A 357 -41.99 18.14 25.99
CA GLY A 357 -41.44 17.79 27.30
C GLY A 357 -42.39 17.03 28.26
N PRO A 358 -43.66 17.43 28.41
CA PRO A 358 -44.62 16.75 29.30
C PRO A 358 -44.93 15.29 28.91
N ASN A 359 -44.74 14.93 27.64
CA ASN A 359 -45.04 13.61 27.10
C ASN A 359 -43.86 12.62 27.15
N VAL A 360 -42.72 13.03 27.74
CA VAL A 360 -41.50 12.23 27.85
C VAL A 360 -40.99 12.24 29.28
N VAL A 361 -41.25 11.18 30.02
CA VAL A 361 -40.97 11.07 31.47
C VAL A 361 -40.06 9.86 31.72
N VAL A 362 -38.88 10.10 32.35
CA VAL A 362 -38.00 9.04 32.86
C VAL A 362 -38.28 8.82 34.34
N LYS A 363 -38.54 7.59 34.73
CA LYS A 363 -38.74 7.17 36.13
C LYS A 363 -37.76 6.07 36.54
#